data_761bb19896719e052ebc0e4304cdeb14
#
_entry.id   761bb19896719e052ebc0e4304cdeb14
#
_cell.length_a   1.000
_cell.length_b   1.000
_cell.length_c   1.000
_cell.angle_alpha   90.00
_cell.angle_beta   90.00
_cell.angle_gamma   90.00
#
_symmetry.space_group_name_H-M   'P 1'
#
loop_
_entity.id
_entity.type
_entity.pdbx_description
1 polymer ?
#
loop_
_entity_poly.entity_id
_entity_poly.type
_entity_poly.pdbx_seq_one_letter_code
_entity_poly.pdbx_strand_id
1 'polypeptide(L)'
;MSARGFDVDPTFFVVNDTTVTAALRQKTKDSTGAIICQSELERLWVARKPDVDALHAWRSRLGNDAVEAVALADRDLSAAYVTGGIFPETPLARIARDPAARATYVAALLGTLDDLFNRKSFDCVLSYPTQDASSAAAGVLADLYGIPFLTLKAIGLAAKSCYFDDMKTMAPVFRHTMAKFAAATEQPEAAVLAEAEAILDRMRNRPQQPDYMRLANATIDEKPGLLLTGSLIYRTITRRPPDNLRYPFPWARLVFEYRRWWNARRQRRHKLFGGFDRLDGKRFFYFPLHYEPEASTMVSAPESMDQLAVISDIVAGLPDGTVLAVKEHVPMIGRRPARYYEKLTALPNLVLLDPRISSFEMIRRALATVTITGTAGFEAVLAGRPAVFLGPSPVQILPKGFVGPIDRTDLGSVLSDATRMAPASDVELLNFLAALIQESADISASDVWGGTAVITPDRLDRRQATIRRCADLLLGALRKT
;
A
#
# COMPACT_ATOMS: atom_id res chain seq x y z
N MET A 1 9.88 -9.63 23.34
CA MET A 1 11.29 -9.24 23.47
C MET A 1 11.76 -9.35 24.92
N SER A 2 11.11 -8.73 25.90
CA SER A 2 11.48 -8.88 27.32
C SER A 2 11.54 -10.34 27.80
N ALA A 3 10.63 -11.20 27.35
CA ALA A 3 10.67 -12.63 27.67
C ALA A 3 11.88 -13.39 27.10
N ARG A 4 12.73 -12.74 26.29
CA ARG A 4 13.96 -13.28 25.71
C ARG A 4 15.23 -12.58 26.24
N GLY A 5 15.11 -11.86 27.34
CA GLY A 5 16.26 -11.19 28.02
C GLY A 5 16.69 -9.87 27.37
N PHE A 6 15.83 -9.26 26.52
CA PHE A 6 16.08 -7.91 26.02
C PHE A 6 15.36 -6.91 26.91
N ASP A 7 16.09 -5.89 27.34
CA ASP A 7 15.50 -4.71 27.96
C ASP A 7 14.88 -3.85 26.86
N VAL A 8 13.57 -3.58 26.95
CA VAL A 8 12.81 -2.87 25.92
C VAL A 8 12.11 -1.68 26.54
N ASP A 9 12.55 -0.47 26.15
CA ASP A 9 11.90 0.79 26.48
C ASP A 9 11.17 1.34 25.24
N PRO A 10 9.92 0.92 24.95
CA PRO A 10 9.23 1.31 23.74
C PRO A 10 8.68 2.72 23.84
N THR A 11 8.84 3.50 22.78
CA THR A 11 8.09 4.74 22.56
C THR A 11 7.05 4.50 21.46
N PHE A 12 5.78 4.71 21.78
CA PHE A 12 4.68 4.55 20.82
C PHE A 12 4.23 5.90 20.27
N PHE A 13 4.26 6.03 18.96
CA PHE A 13 3.63 7.15 18.26
C PHE A 13 2.34 6.65 17.63
N VAL A 14 1.19 6.97 18.25
CA VAL A 14 -0.14 6.49 17.84
C VAL A 14 -0.78 7.49 16.89
N VAL A 15 -0.94 7.12 15.64
CA VAL A 15 -1.33 8.04 14.57
C VAL A 15 -2.79 8.49 14.65
N ASN A 16 -3.75 7.61 14.84
CA ASN A 16 -5.15 7.97 14.55
C ASN A 16 -6.22 7.58 15.57
N ASP A 17 -5.84 7.09 16.75
CA ASP A 17 -6.87 6.56 17.66
C ASP A 17 -6.63 6.93 19.12
N THR A 18 -7.47 7.84 19.63
CA THR A 18 -7.47 8.22 21.05
C THR A 18 -7.87 7.06 21.95
N THR A 19 -8.69 6.13 21.46
CA THR A 19 -9.13 4.93 22.23
C THR A 19 -7.97 3.95 22.39
N VAL A 20 -7.22 3.70 21.30
CA VAL A 20 -6.00 2.89 21.35
C VAL A 20 -4.96 3.53 22.24
N THR A 21 -4.78 4.86 22.16
CA THR A 21 -3.87 5.61 23.01
C THR A 21 -4.22 5.46 24.49
N ALA A 22 -5.51 5.58 24.85
CA ALA A 22 -5.98 5.41 26.22
C ALA A 22 -5.76 3.97 26.73
N ALA A 23 -6.05 2.98 25.90
CA ALA A 23 -5.82 1.56 26.22
C ALA A 23 -4.33 1.23 26.39
N LEU A 24 -3.46 1.80 25.56
CA LEU A 24 -2.02 1.66 25.71
C LEU A 24 -1.52 2.32 27.01
N ARG A 25 -1.92 3.57 27.26
CA ARG A 25 -1.59 4.27 28.52
C ARG A 25 -2.00 3.49 29.77
N GLN A 26 -3.15 2.81 29.70
CA GLN A 26 -3.60 1.95 30.80
C GLN A 26 -2.75 0.69 30.98
N LYS A 27 -2.32 0.05 29.88
CA LYS A 27 -1.53 -1.19 29.90
C LYS A 27 -0.04 -0.96 30.21
N THR A 28 0.47 0.23 29.92
CA THR A 28 1.90 0.57 30.07
C THR A 28 2.16 1.44 31.31
N LYS A 29 1.23 1.52 32.24
CA LYS A 29 1.37 2.31 33.49
C LYS A 29 2.66 2.03 34.24
N ASP A 30 3.14 0.79 34.16
CA ASP A 30 4.33 0.31 34.85
C ASP A 30 5.58 0.24 33.93
N SER A 31 5.47 0.74 32.68
CA SER A 31 6.61 0.78 31.73
C SER A 31 7.14 2.20 31.60
N THR A 32 8.46 2.31 31.37
CA THR A 32 9.14 3.59 31.13
C THR A 32 8.80 4.19 29.76
N GLY A 33 8.06 3.47 28.92
CA GLY A 33 7.75 3.85 27.56
C GLY A 33 6.82 5.06 27.42
N ALA A 34 7.19 5.99 26.55
CA ALA A 34 6.36 7.15 26.24
C ALA A 34 5.29 6.78 25.20
N ILE A 35 4.07 7.30 25.38
CA ILE A 35 2.98 7.19 24.39
C ILE A 35 2.60 8.59 23.93
N ILE A 36 2.84 8.86 22.66
CA ILE A 36 2.53 10.11 21.97
C ILE A 36 1.32 9.89 21.07
N CYS A 37 0.28 10.71 21.24
CA CYS A 37 -0.92 10.67 20.42
C CYS A 37 -0.86 11.77 19.37
N GLN A 38 -0.72 11.39 18.10
CA GLN A 38 -0.63 12.34 17.00
C GLN A 38 -1.89 13.22 16.88
N SER A 39 -3.09 12.64 17.05
CA SER A 39 -4.34 13.41 16.92
C SER A 39 -4.48 14.53 17.97
N GLU A 40 -3.83 14.41 19.13
CA GLU A 40 -3.73 15.48 20.12
C GLU A 40 -2.79 16.59 19.64
N LEU A 41 -1.66 16.22 19.04
CA LEU A 41 -0.66 17.15 18.52
C LEU A 41 -1.12 17.85 17.24
N GLU A 42 -1.83 17.16 16.36
CA GLU A 42 -2.35 17.72 15.10
C GLU A 42 -3.17 18.97 15.32
N ARG A 43 -4.00 19.00 16.37
CA ARG A 43 -4.78 20.19 16.72
C ARG A 43 -3.91 21.38 17.07
N LEU A 44 -2.78 21.12 17.72
CA LEU A 44 -1.79 22.15 18.06
C LEU A 44 -1.04 22.62 16.82
N TRP A 45 -0.69 21.70 15.92
CA TRP A 45 0.03 22.03 14.68
C TRP A 45 -0.80 22.87 13.73
N VAL A 46 -2.08 22.52 13.52
CA VAL A 46 -2.98 23.30 12.64
C VAL A 46 -3.42 24.64 13.21
N ALA A 47 -3.31 24.82 14.53
CA ALA A 47 -3.59 26.10 15.18
C ALA A 47 -2.41 27.09 15.12
N ARG A 48 -1.22 26.67 14.68
CA ARG A 48 -0.05 27.54 14.51
C ARG A 48 -0.30 28.53 13.37
N LYS A 49 0.28 29.72 13.50
CA LYS A 49 0.35 30.63 12.35
C LYS A 49 1.18 29.99 11.25
N PRO A 50 0.77 30.13 9.99
CA PRO A 50 1.54 29.63 8.86
C PRO A 50 2.99 30.13 8.90
N ASP A 51 3.93 29.20 8.85
CA ASP A 51 5.36 29.45 8.89
C ASP A 51 6.04 28.67 7.74
N VAL A 52 6.30 29.39 6.65
CA VAL A 52 6.91 28.80 5.45
C VAL A 52 8.43 28.64 5.65
N ASP A 53 9.04 29.48 6.49
CA ASP A 53 10.48 29.49 6.72
C ASP A 53 10.92 28.23 7.50
N ALA A 54 10.06 27.74 8.40
CA ALA A 54 10.30 26.50 9.09
C ALA A 54 10.44 25.30 8.13
N LEU A 55 9.65 25.25 7.04
CA LEU A 55 9.77 24.20 6.03
C LEU A 55 11.04 24.38 5.19
N HIS A 56 11.47 25.61 4.95
CA HIS A 56 12.73 25.89 4.27
C HIS A 56 13.94 25.33 5.03
N ALA A 57 13.96 25.47 6.35
CA ALA A 57 15.01 24.89 7.20
C ALA A 57 15.06 23.36 7.06
N TRP A 58 13.89 22.70 7.02
CA TRP A 58 13.81 21.26 6.80
C TRP A 58 14.28 20.83 5.41
N ARG A 59 13.91 21.57 4.37
CA ARG A 59 14.39 21.31 3.00
C ARG A 59 15.91 21.44 2.88
N SER A 60 16.50 22.41 3.56
CA SER A 60 17.97 22.58 3.61
C SER A 60 18.67 21.43 4.34
N ARG A 61 17.99 20.82 5.34
CA ARG A 61 18.56 19.73 6.15
C ARG A 61 18.36 18.34 5.54
N LEU A 62 17.20 18.08 4.93
CA LEU A 62 16.78 16.77 4.45
C LEU A 62 16.76 16.65 2.92
N GLY A 63 16.81 17.76 2.20
CA GLY A 63 16.54 17.84 0.78
C GLY A 63 15.04 18.03 0.44
N ASN A 64 14.76 18.60 -0.72
CA ASN A 64 13.41 18.87 -1.18
C ASN A 64 12.59 17.59 -1.31
N ASP A 65 13.15 16.56 -1.95
CA ASP A 65 12.45 15.31 -2.28
C ASP A 65 12.01 14.56 -1.03
N ALA A 66 12.84 14.52 0.00
CA ALA A 66 12.51 13.88 1.27
C ALA A 66 11.35 14.59 1.99
N VAL A 67 11.35 15.92 2.02
CA VAL A 67 10.29 16.71 2.64
C VAL A 67 8.97 16.61 1.87
N GLU A 68 9.02 16.63 0.54
CA GLU A 68 7.81 16.43 -0.29
C GLU A 68 7.28 15.01 -0.16
N ALA A 69 8.15 13.99 -0.07
CA ALA A 69 7.73 12.61 0.15
C ALA A 69 6.94 12.44 1.45
N VAL A 70 7.28 13.18 2.52
CA VAL A 70 6.50 13.20 3.77
C VAL A 70 5.08 13.69 3.55
N ALA A 71 4.89 14.78 2.81
CA ALA A 71 3.56 15.31 2.52
C ALA A 71 2.78 14.40 1.56
N LEU A 72 3.45 13.84 0.55
CA LEU A 72 2.82 12.96 -0.44
C LEU A 72 2.37 11.63 0.14
N ALA A 73 3.09 11.09 1.13
CA ALA A 73 2.72 9.85 1.80
C ALA A 73 1.35 9.91 2.50
N ASP A 74 0.87 11.13 2.82
CA ASP A 74 -0.36 11.33 3.57
C ASP A 74 -1.53 11.69 2.64
N ARG A 75 -2.61 10.90 2.70
CA ARG A 75 -3.80 11.13 1.86
C ARG A 75 -4.50 12.46 2.10
N ASP A 76 -4.42 12.99 3.30
CA ASP A 76 -5.07 14.25 3.65
C ASP A 76 -4.19 15.45 3.25
N LEU A 77 -2.88 15.36 3.47
CA LEU A 77 -1.92 16.40 3.09
C LEU A 77 -1.71 16.50 1.57
N SER A 78 -1.80 15.37 0.86
CA SER A 78 -1.77 15.33 -0.61
C SER A 78 -3.13 15.64 -1.26
N ALA A 79 -4.10 16.14 -0.50
CA ALA A 79 -5.47 16.40 -0.92
C ALA A 79 -6.21 15.13 -1.41
N ALA A 80 -5.93 13.97 -0.80
CA ALA A 80 -6.52 12.69 -1.12
C ALA A 80 -6.46 12.40 -2.63
N TYR A 81 -5.24 12.47 -3.19
CA TYR A 81 -5.03 12.33 -4.63
C TYR A 81 -5.64 11.03 -5.16
N VAL A 82 -6.71 11.20 -5.92
CA VAL A 82 -7.33 10.13 -6.71
C VAL A 82 -7.43 10.66 -8.12
N THR A 83 -6.75 10.03 -9.07
CA THR A 83 -6.72 10.48 -10.46
C THR A 83 -8.13 10.66 -11.01
N GLY A 84 -8.59 11.91 -11.11
CA GLY A 84 -9.93 12.27 -11.55
C GLY A 84 -11.08 11.83 -10.63
N GLY A 85 -10.81 11.31 -9.43
CA GLY A 85 -11.79 10.69 -8.56
C GLY A 85 -12.36 11.59 -7.45
N ILE A 86 -13.14 10.96 -6.58
CA ILE A 86 -13.75 11.58 -5.40
C ILE A 86 -13.32 10.86 -4.12
N PHE A 87 -13.11 11.63 -3.07
CA PHE A 87 -12.84 11.16 -1.73
C PHE A 87 -13.62 12.01 -0.71
N PRO A 88 -14.07 11.46 0.42
CA PRO A 88 -14.78 12.26 1.42
C PRO A 88 -13.81 13.21 2.13
N GLU A 89 -14.12 14.50 2.09
CA GLU A 89 -13.26 15.55 2.66
C GLU A 89 -13.15 15.42 4.18
N THR A 90 -11.91 15.47 4.67
CA THR A 90 -11.58 15.55 6.10
C THR A 90 -11.26 16.99 6.51
N PRO A 91 -11.34 17.35 7.80
CA PRO A 91 -10.86 18.65 8.28
C PRO A 91 -9.39 18.90 7.91
N LEU A 92 -8.51 17.91 8.05
CA LEU A 92 -7.09 18.04 7.71
C LEU A 92 -6.88 18.28 6.21
N ALA A 93 -7.56 17.52 5.34
CA ALA A 93 -7.49 17.74 3.89
C ALA A 93 -7.98 19.15 3.48
N ARG A 94 -8.99 19.68 4.18
CA ARG A 94 -9.46 21.05 3.95
C ARG A 94 -8.40 22.08 4.33
N ILE A 95 -7.73 21.91 5.48
CA ILE A 95 -6.66 22.80 5.94
C ILE A 95 -5.47 22.72 4.98
N ALA A 96 -5.10 21.52 4.56
CA ALA A 96 -3.95 21.26 3.67
C ALA A 96 -4.12 21.81 2.23
N ARG A 97 -5.31 22.31 1.86
CA ARG A 97 -5.50 23.06 0.60
C ARG A 97 -4.75 24.38 0.58
N ASP A 98 -4.53 24.97 1.75
CA ASP A 98 -3.62 26.11 1.88
C ASP A 98 -2.18 25.59 1.92
N PRO A 99 -1.33 25.93 0.95
CA PRO A 99 0.07 25.49 0.90
C PRO A 99 0.87 25.89 2.14
N ALA A 100 0.59 27.08 2.70
CA ALA A 100 1.28 27.56 3.89
C ALA A 100 0.87 26.78 5.14
N ALA A 101 -0.41 26.47 5.30
CA ALA A 101 -0.89 25.63 6.40
C ALA A 101 -0.35 24.21 6.30
N ARG A 102 -0.31 23.64 5.08
CA ARG A 102 0.32 22.32 4.83
C ARG A 102 1.81 22.33 5.17
N ALA A 103 2.54 23.35 4.75
CA ALA A 103 3.96 23.49 5.05
C ALA A 103 4.20 23.57 6.56
N THR A 104 3.40 24.35 7.26
CA THR A 104 3.46 24.50 8.74
C THR A 104 3.21 23.16 9.44
N TYR A 105 2.22 22.40 8.98
CA TYR A 105 1.93 21.07 9.52
C TYR A 105 3.13 20.12 9.36
N VAL A 106 3.69 20.02 8.15
CA VAL A 106 4.84 19.13 7.86
C VAL A 106 6.06 19.53 8.69
N ALA A 107 6.36 20.84 8.78
CA ALA A 107 7.45 21.35 9.60
C ALA A 107 7.25 21.04 11.10
N ALA A 108 6.03 21.18 11.61
CA ALA A 108 5.70 20.87 13.00
C ALA A 108 5.80 19.38 13.32
N LEU A 109 5.38 18.51 12.38
CA LEU A 109 5.55 17.06 12.51
C LEU A 109 7.02 16.67 12.56
N LEU A 110 7.81 17.15 11.59
CA LEU A 110 9.25 16.90 11.54
C LEU A 110 9.94 17.39 12.82
N GLY A 111 9.64 18.62 13.28
CA GLY A 111 10.19 19.15 14.50
C GLY A 111 9.82 18.35 15.75
N THR A 112 8.60 17.84 15.82
CA THR A 112 8.16 17.01 16.95
C THR A 112 8.91 15.67 17.00
N LEU A 113 9.10 15.03 15.85
CA LEU A 113 9.86 13.78 15.78
C LEU A 113 11.35 13.99 15.98
N ASP A 114 11.92 15.07 15.42
CA ASP A 114 13.32 15.45 15.62
C ASP A 114 13.64 15.69 17.09
N ASP A 115 12.78 16.43 17.81
CA ASP A 115 12.87 16.60 19.25
C ASP A 115 12.86 15.27 20.01
N LEU A 116 12.07 14.31 19.54
CA LEU A 116 12.01 12.97 20.15
C LEU A 116 13.32 12.20 19.91
N PHE A 117 13.84 12.22 18.69
CA PHE A 117 15.10 11.57 18.32
C PHE A 117 16.30 12.18 19.03
N ASN A 118 16.29 13.50 19.29
CA ASN A 118 17.35 14.18 20.04
C ASN A 118 17.32 13.91 21.55
N ARG A 119 16.12 13.64 22.11
CA ARG A 119 15.97 13.41 23.57
C ARG A 119 16.17 11.97 23.98
N LYS A 120 15.98 11.03 23.08
CA LYS A 120 16.12 9.59 23.32
C LYS A 120 16.99 8.96 22.24
N SER A 121 17.89 8.08 22.64
CA SER A 121 18.53 7.16 21.69
C SER A 121 17.60 6.01 21.40
N PHE A 122 17.42 5.72 20.11
CA PHE A 122 16.63 4.58 19.64
C PHE A 122 17.55 3.59 18.93
N ASP A 123 17.39 2.30 19.24
CA ASP A 123 18.08 1.22 18.53
C ASP A 123 17.45 0.92 17.18
N CYS A 124 16.16 1.19 17.05
CA CYS A 124 15.45 1.08 15.78
C CYS A 124 14.10 1.81 15.82
N VAL A 125 13.59 2.12 14.63
CA VAL A 125 12.23 2.62 14.40
C VAL A 125 11.43 1.55 13.69
N LEU A 126 10.25 1.23 14.23
CA LEU A 126 9.32 0.28 13.62
C LEU A 126 8.07 0.99 13.14
N SER A 127 7.69 0.72 11.91
CA SER A 127 6.45 1.22 11.33
C SER A 127 5.62 0.07 10.75
N TYR A 128 4.32 0.28 10.69
CA TYR A 128 3.44 -0.45 9.77
C TYR A 128 3.15 0.47 8.58
N PRO A 129 3.26 0.00 7.34
CA PRO A 129 3.12 0.88 6.19
C PRO A 129 1.70 1.42 6.12
N THR A 130 1.57 2.66 6.52
CA THR A 130 0.34 3.43 6.45
C THR A 130 0.52 4.58 5.49
N GLN A 131 -0.58 5.08 4.95
CA GLN A 131 -0.60 6.29 4.14
C GLN A 131 -0.68 7.49 5.09
N ASP A 132 0.42 7.77 5.78
CA ASP A 132 0.50 8.90 6.70
C ASP A 132 1.91 9.53 6.71
N ALA A 133 1.92 10.84 6.94
CA ALA A 133 3.13 11.63 6.99
C ALA A 133 4.08 11.23 8.12
N SER A 134 3.55 10.65 9.20
CA SER A 134 4.35 10.37 10.40
C SER A 134 5.30 9.21 10.18
N SER A 135 4.83 8.14 9.52
CA SER A 135 5.69 7.02 9.13
C SER A 135 6.78 7.47 8.15
N ALA A 136 6.41 8.31 7.17
CA ALA A 136 7.39 8.85 6.22
C ALA A 136 8.40 9.78 6.91
N ALA A 137 7.95 10.68 7.78
CA ALA A 137 8.82 11.58 8.55
C ALA A 137 9.76 10.82 9.48
N ALA A 138 9.25 9.78 10.16
CA ALA A 138 10.07 8.93 11.02
C ALA A 138 11.13 8.17 10.22
N GLY A 139 10.81 7.70 9.01
CA GLY A 139 11.78 7.06 8.12
C GLY A 139 12.90 8.00 7.67
N VAL A 140 12.53 9.20 7.20
CA VAL A 140 13.52 10.21 6.76
C VAL A 140 14.42 10.65 7.91
N LEU A 141 13.86 10.83 9.12
CA LEU A 141 14.66 11.20 10.29
C LEU A 141 15.51 10.04 10.80
N ALA A 142 15.01 8.80 10.77
CA ALA A 142 15.81 7.62 11.11
C ALA A 142 17.05 7.51 10.23
N ASP A 143 16.90 7.73 8.90
CA ASP A 143 18.02 7.77 7.97
C ASP A 143 19.02 8.90 8.33
N LEU A 144 18.50 10.11 8.61
CA LEU A 144 19.36 11.25 9.04
C LEU A 144 20.17 10.95 10.30
N TYR A 145 19.60 10.21 11.25
CA TYR A 145 20.24 9.86 12.52
C TYR A 145 21.02 8.53 12.49
N GLY A 146 21.03 7.83 11.33
CA GLY A 146 21.67 6.52 11.19
C GLY A 146 21.00 5.43 12.05
N ILE A 147 19.69 5.54 12.28
CA ILE A 147 18.90 4.59 13.07
C ILE A 147 18.20 3.62 12.12
N PRO A 148 18.30 2.30 12.31
CA PRO A 148 17.58 1.33 11.49
C PRO A 148 16.06 1.61 11.47
N PHE A 149 15.48 1.72 10.27
CA PHE A 149 14.03 1.87 10.07
C PHE A 149 13.49 0.60 9.43
N LEU A 150 12.58 -0.07 10.11
CA LEU A 150 11.96 -1.29 9.64
C LEU A 150 10.44 -1.13 9.52
N THR A 151 9.91 -1.58 8.41
CA THR A 151 8.48 -1.54 8.12
C THR A 151 7.92 -2.95 8.04
N LEU A 152 6.90 -3.27 8.83
CA LEU A 152 6.14 -4.50 8.68
C LEU A 152 5.10 -4.33 7.57
N LYS A 153 5.21 -5.11 6.49
CA LYS A 153 4.34 -4.97 5.31
C LYS A 153 3.78 -6.31 4.87
N ALA A 154 2.50 -6.32 4.53
CA ALA A 154 1.87 -7.47 3.88
C ALA A 154 2.49 -7.70 2.49
N ILE A 155 2.78 -8.96 2.18
CA ILE A 155 3.51 -9.35 0.96
C ILE A 155 2.61 -9.83 -0.17
N GLY A 156 1.29 -9.74 -0.01
CA GLY A 156 0.33 -10.18 -1.04
C GLY A 156 0.17 -11.71 -1.15
N LEU A 157 0.83 -12.48 -0.29
CA LEU A 157 0.69 -13.94 -0.19
C LEU A 157 -0.08 -14.31 1.07
N ALA A 158 -1.31 -14.80 0.92
CA ALA A 158 -2.17 -15.19 2.05
C ALA A 158 -2.19 -14.10 3.15
N ALA A 159 -2.08 -14.48 4.42
CA ALA A 159 -2.02 -13.58 5.56
C ALA A 159 -0.59 -13.27 6.02
N LYS A 160 0.38 -13.27 5.12
CA LYS A 160 1.80 -13.14 5.49
C LYS A 160 2.28 -11.69 5.41
N SER A 161 3.09 -11.30 6.40
CA SER A 161 3.78 -10.02 6.46
C SER A 161 5.24 -10.23 6.82
N CYS A 162 6.14 -9.46 6.24
CA CYS A 162 7.57 -9.47 6.58
C CYS A 162 8.09 -8.05 6.83
N TYR A 163 9.31 -7.96 7.39
CA TYR A 163 9.99 -6.68 7.58
C TYR A 163 10.73 -6.26 6.32
N PHE A 164 10.66 -4.96 6.05
CA PHE A 164 11.38 -4.27 4.98
C PHE A 164 12.25 -3.18 5.63
N ASP A 165 13.43 -2.95 5.08
CA ASP A 165 14.34 -1.88 5.50
C ASP A 165 13.84 -0.47 5.16
N ASP A 166 12.90 -0.39 4.23
CA ASP A 166 12.08 0.79 3.92
C ASP A 166 10.73 0.37 3.35
N MET A 167 9.94 1.29 2.83
CA MET A 167 8.66 0.97 2.19
C MET A 167 8.81 0.45 0.75
N LYS A 168 10.00 0.41 0.20
CA LYS A 168 10.32 0.08 -1.19
C LYS A 168 11.06 -1.25 -1.30
N THR A 169 12.03 -1.51 -0.43
CA THR A 169 12.91 -2.68 -0.52
C THR A 169 12.57 -3.73 0.52
N MET A 170 13.14 -4.92 0.38
CA MET A 170 13.02 -5.99 1.36
C MET A 170 14.13 -5.91 2.39
N ALA A 171 13.81 -6.24 3.63
CA ALA A 171 14.80 -6.28 4.71
C ALA A 171 16.00 -7.17 4.34
N PRO A 172 17.23 -6.79 4.75
CA PRO A 172 18.45 -7.55 4.47
C PRO A 172 18.39 -9.03 4.84
N VAL A 173 17.64 -9.37 5.89
CA VAL A 173 17.41 -10.76 6.34
C VAL A 173 16.83 -11.63 5.22
N PHE A 174 15.79 -11.16 4.53
CA PHE A 174 15.18 -11.91 3.45
C PHE A 174 16.16 -12.18 2.29
N ARG A 175 16.91 -11.17 1.85
CA ARG A 175 17.91 -11.31 0.77
C ARG A 175 18.98 -12.32 1.13
N HIS A 176 19.44 -12.28 2.38
CA HIS A 176 20.44 -13.21 2.87
C HIS A 176 19.93 -14.67 2.88
N THR A 177 18.72 -14.88 3.37
CA THR A 177 18.10 -16.22 3.40
C THR A 177 17.90 -16.76 1.99
N MET A 178 17.42 -15.95 1.06
CA MET A 178 17.29 -16.36 -0.34
C MET A 178 18.65 -16.70 -0.97
N ALA A 179 19.70 -15.91 -0.70
CA ALA A 179 21.04 -16.19 -1.21
C ALA A 179 21.57 -17.53 -0.71
N LYS A 180 21.34 -17.88 0.57
CA LYS A 180 21.71 -19.19 1.13
C LYS A 180 21.00 -20.34 0.47
N PHE A 181 19.69 -20.22 0.20
CA PHE A 181 18.91 -21.25 -0.49
C PHE A 181 19.38 -21.40 -1.94
N ALA A 182 19.63 -20.31 -2.64
CA ALA A 182 20.13 -20.33 -4.01
C ALA A 182 21.53 -20.96 -4.11
N ALA A 183 22.39 -20.73 -3.13
CA ALA A 183 23.73 -21.32 -3.04
C ALA A 183 23.73 -22.76 -2.47
N ALA A 184 22.58 -23.31 -2.07
CA ALA A 184 22.43 -24.59 -1.38
C ALA A 184 23.27 -24.72 -0.09
N THR A 185 23.67 -23.59 0.54
CA THR A 185 24.39 -23.58 1.80
C THR A 185 23.48 -23.77 3.01
N GLU A 186 22.20 -23.57 2.82
CA GLU A 186 21.11 -23.84 3.76
C GLU A 186 19.94 -24.41 2.95
N GLN A 187 19.15 -25.30 3.55
CA GLN A 187 17.93 -25.84 2.92
C GLN A 187 16.71 -25.30 3.69
N PRO A 188 15.61 -24.96 3.00
CA PRO A 188 14.35 -24.66 3.66
C PRO A 188 13.88 -25.84 4.50
N GLU A 189 13.26 -25.56 5.64
CA GLU A 189 12.55 -26.61 6.38
C GLU A 189 11.48 -27.27 5.49
N ALA A 190 11.26 -28.58 5.65
CA ALA A 190 10.31 -29.35 4.84
C ALA A 190 8.89 -28.73 4.86
N ALA A 191 8.44 -28.20 6.02
CA ALA A 191 7.14 -27.56 6.13
C ALA A 191 7.07 -26.25 5.34
N VAL A 192 8.15 -25.46 5.35
CA VAL A 192 8.26 -24.19 4.58
C VAL A 192 8.27 -24.48 3.09
N LEU A 193 9.01 -25.51 2.66
CA LEU A 193 9.05 -25.90 1.25
C LEU A 193 7.67 -26.39 0.77
N ALA A 194 7.00 -27.23 1.54
CA ALA A 194 5.65 -27.71 1.23
C ALA A 194 4.63 -26.54 1.14
N GLU A 195 4.74 -25.55 1.99
CA GLU A 195 3.91 -24.34 1.90
C GLU A 195 4.24 -23.52 0.64
N ALA A 196 5.52 -23.39 0.28
CA ALA A 196 5.96 -22.71 -0.94
C ALA A 196 5.42 -23.40 -2.20
N GLU A 197 5.51 -24.74 -2.26
CA GLU A 197 4.94 -25.55 -3.35
C GLU A 197 3.42 -25.37 -3.44
N ALA A 198 2.71 -25.41 -2.32
CA ALA A 198 1.26 -25.20 -2.27
C ALA A 198 0.84 -23.80 -2.74
N ILE A 199 1.64 -22.77 -2.42
CA ILE A 199 1.41 -21.41 -2.91
C ILE A 199 1.62 -21.36 -4.42
N LEU A 200 2.72 -21.90 -4.93
CA LEU A 200 3.05 -21.91 -6.35
C LEU A 200 1.99 -22.67 -7.17
N ASP A 201 1.58 -23.86 -6.71
CA ASP A 201 0.48 -24.63 -7.34
C ASP A 201 -0.82 -23.82 -7.38
N ARG A 202 -1.17 -23.18 -6.26
CA ARG A 202 -2.38 -22.35 -6.19
C ARG A 202 -2.34 -21.20 -7.19
N MET A 203 -1.23 -20.47 -7.28
CA MET A 203 -1.07 -19.36 -8.21
C MET A 203 -1.19 -19.80 -9.67
N ARG A 204 -0.71 -20.98 -10.01
CA ARG A 204 -0.74 -21.51 -11.38
C ARG A 204 -2.06 -22.18 -11.75
N ASN A 205 -2.59 -23.03 -10.86
CA ASN A 205 -3.64 -23.99 -11.20
C ASN A 205 -4.99 -23.67 -10.55
N ARG A 206 -5.03 -22.99 -9.40
CA ARG A 206 -6.26 -22.75 -8.62
C ARG A 206 -6.33 -21.33 -8.04
N PRO A 207 -6.15 -20.30 -8.87
CA PRO A 207 -6.12 -18.95 -8.37
C PRO A 207 -7.46 -18.57 -7.72
N GLN A 208 -7.39 -18.03 -6.51
CA GLN A 208 -8.55 -17.55 -5.76
C GLN A 208 -8.49 -16.04 -5.60
N GLN A 209 -9.61 -15.37 -5.83
CA GLN A 209 -9.73 -13.96 -5.53
C GLN A 209 -9.68 -13.73 -4.00
N PRO A 210 -8.96 -12.71 -3.52
CA PRO A 210 -8.99 -12.32 -2.12
C PRO A 210 -10.41 -12.05 -1.61
N ASP A 211 -10.69 -12.37 -0.35
CA ASP A 211 -12.02 -12.23 0.24
C ASP A 211 -12.58 -10.80 0.18
N TYR A 212 -11.71 -9.80 0.38
CA TYR A 212 -12.12 -8.41 0.28
C TYR A 212 -12.60 -8.02 -1.12
N MET A 213 -12.06 -8.65 -2.17
CA MET A 213 -12.50 -8.44 -3.55
C MET A 213 -13.88 -9.06 -3.78
N ARG A 214 -14.15 -10.25 -3.21
CA ARG A 214 -15.48 -10.89 -3.29
C ARG A 214 -16.53 -10.03 -2.58
N LEU A 215 -16.20 -9.52 -1.39
CA LEU A 215 -17.09 -8.64 -0.64
C LEU A 215 -17.35 -7.32 -1.39
N ALA A 216 -16.30 -6.70 -1.95
CA ALA A 216 -16.43 -5.48 -2.73
C ALA A 216 -17.30 -5.68 -3.98
N ASN A 217 -17.17 -6.83 -4.67
CA ASN A 217 -18.03 -7.19 -5.81
C ASN A 217 -19.49 -7.31 -5.42
N ALA A 218 -19.79 -7.88 -4.24
CA ALA A 218 -21.16 -8.05 -3.76
C ALA A 218 -21.84 -6.70 -3.43
N THR A 219 -21.09 -5.73 -2.90
CA THR A 219 -21.65 -4.47 -2.38
C THR A 219 -21.52 -3.26 -3.33
N ILE A 220 -20.90 -3.44 -4.49
CA ILE A 220 -20.56 -2.34 -5.41
C ILE A 220 -21.77 -1.53 -5.88
N ASP A 221 -22.92 -2.16 -5.94
CA ASP A 221 -24.16 -1.64 -6.50
C ASP A 221 -25.17 -1.22 -5.45
N GLU A 222 -24.86 -1.42 -4.18
CA GLU A 222 -25.78 -1.15 -3.10
C GLU A 222 -25.95 0.36 -2.90
N LYS A 223 -27.22 0.79 -2.86
CA LYS A 223 -27.55 2.15 -2.44
C LYS A 223 -27.19 2.31 -0.96
N PRO A 224 -26.68 3.49 -0.55
CA PRO A 224 -26.42 3.75 0.87
C PRO A 224 -27.62 3.41 1.75
N GLY A 225 -27.41 2.59 2.76
CA GLY A 225 -28.47 2.12 3.66
C GLY A 225 -29.15 3.25 4.42
N LEU A 226 -30.43 3.10 4.76
CA LEU A 226 -31.19 4.12 5.48
C LEU A 226 -30.59 4.45 6.86
N LEU A 227 -30.08 3.46 7.60
CA LEU A 227 -29.46 3.66 8.90
C LEU A 227 -28.19 4.50 8.80
N LEU A 228 -27.31 4.21 7.83
CA LEU A 228 -26.13 5.01 7.56
C LEU A 228 -26.53 6.44 7.19
N THR A 229 -27.46 6.58 6.24
CA THR A 229 -27.96 7.88 5.80
C THR A 229 -28.53 8.69 6.94
N GLY A 230 -29.42 8.11 7.73
CA GLY A 230 -30.03 8.77 8.90
C GLY A 230 -28.99 9.18 9.95
N SER A 231 -28.03 8.32 10.26
CA SER A 231 -26.92 8.64 11.17
C SER A 231 -26.07 9.81 10.69
N LEU A 232 -25.69 9.82 9.39
CA LEU A 232 -24.88 10.91 8.82
C LEU A 232 -25.66 12.24 8.77
N ILE A 233 -26.96 12.20 8.45
CA ILE A 233 -27.84 13.39 8.49
C ILE A 233 -27.93 13.91 9.93
N TYR A 234 -28.22 13.07 10.91
CA TYR A 234 -28.29 13.45 12.31
C TYR A 234 -26.99 14.11 12.78
N ARG A 235 -25.84 13.49 12.51
CA ARG A 235 -24.52 14.05 12.86
C ARG A 235 -24.22 15.37 12.15
N THR A 236 -24.72 15.56 10.93
CA THR A 236 -24.59 16.81 10.17
C THR A 236 -25.42 17.93 10.81
N ILE A 237 -26.68 17.64 11.15
CA ILE A 237 -27.63 18.62 11.76
C ILE A 237 -27.15 19.02 13.16
N THR A 238 -26.69 18.06 13.97
CA THR A 238 -26.20 18.33 15.32
C THR A 238 -24.81 18.96 15.34
N ARG A 239 -24.23 19.22 14.14
CA ARG A 239 -22.91 19.87 13.97
C ARG A 239 -21.81 19.29 14.86
N ARG A 240 -21.87 18.01 15.18
CA ARG A 240 -20.80 17.36 15.92
C ARG A 240 -19.55 17.33 15.03
N PRO A 241 -18.46 18.05 15.42
CA PRO A 241 -17.22 17.98 14.67
C PRO A 241 -16.66 16.55 14.74
N PRO A 242 -15.88 16.13 13.76
CA PRO A 242 -15.13 14.91 13.89
C PRO A 242 -14.22 14.97 15.12
N ASP A 243 -14.19 13.90 15.90
CA ASP A 243 -13.30 13.80 17.07
C ASP A 243 -11.82 13.83 16.67
N ASN A 244 -11.54 13.56 15.40
CA ASN A 244 -10.23 13.51 14.80
C ASN A 244 -10.24 14.28 13.47
N LEU A 245 -9.19 15.05 13.17
CA LEU A 245 -9.04 15.83 11.94
C LEU A 245 -8.99 14.96 10.67
N ARG A 246 -8.70 13.68 10.82
CA ARG A 246 -8.62 12.69 9.73
C ARG A 246 -9.94 11.95 9.47
N TYR A 247 -10.97 12.18 10.25
CA TYR A 247 -12.30 11.65 9.96
C TYR A 247 -13.08 12.60 9.07
N PRO A 248 -13.75 12.08 8.03
CA PRO A 248 -14.52 12.93 7.13
C PRO A 248 -15.66 13.64 7.85
N PHE A 249 -15.94 14.86 7.41
CA PHE A 249 -17.17 15.51 7.82
C PHE A 249 -18.38 14.64 7.50
N PRO A 250 -19.38 14.52 8.41
CA PRO A 250 -20.55 13.68 8.17
C PRO A 250 -21.28 14.00 6.85
N TRP A 251 -21.43 15.28 6.52
CA TRP A 251 -22.02 15.72 5.24
C TRP A 251 -21.15 15.31 4.03
N ALA A 252 -19.82 15.42 4.14
CA ALA A 252 -18.90 15.04 3.07
C ALA A 252 -18.94 13.52 2.84
N ARG A 253 -19.05 12.75 3.91
CA ARG A 253 -19.25 11.30 3.83
C ARG A 253 -20.58 10.95 3.16
N LEU A 254 -21.67 11.62 3.52
CA LEU A 254 -22.99 11.43 2.92
C LEU A 254 -22.94 11.70 1.41
N VAL A 255 -22.41 12.87 1.01
CA VAL A 255 -22.26 13.26 -0.39
C VAL A 255 -21.41 12.24 -1.16
N PHE A 256 -20.29 11.80 -0.56
CA PHE A 256 -19.41 10.82 -1.15
C PHE A 256 -20.13 9.49 -1.44
N GLU A 257 -20.87 8.93 -0.47
CA GLU A 257 -21.54 7.64 -0.63
C GLU A 257 -22.60 7.68 -1.74
N TYR A 258 -23.40 8.79 -1.80
CA TYR A 258 -24.41 8.94 -2.86
C TYR A 258 -23.79 9.21 -4.24
N ARG A 259 -22.72 10.03 -4.31
CA ARG A 259 -22.01 10.28 -5.58
C ARG A 259 -21.35 8.99 -6.09
N ARG A 260 -20.73 8.20 -5.20
CA ARG A 260 -20.14 6.90 -5.53
C ARG A 260 -21.19 5.97 -6.15
N TRP A 261 -22.33 5.81 -5.48
CA TRP A 261 -23.42 5.00 -5.96
C TRP A 261 -23.97 5.49 -7.32
N TRP A 262 -24.16 6.79 -7.46
CA TRP A 262 -24.64 7.40 -8.70
C TRP A 262 -23.65 7.20 -9.86
N ASN A 263 -22.38 7.43 -9.63
CA ASN A 263 -21.33 7.21 -10.61
C ASN A 263 -21.28 5.74 -11.06
N ALA A 264 -21.29 4.79 -10.10
CA ALA A 264 -21.29 3.36 -10.42
C ALA A 264 -22.48 2.97 -11.31
N ARG A 265 -23.68 3.50 -10.98
CA ARG A 265 -24.89 3.28 -11.78
C ARG A 265 -24.78 3.90 -13.19
N ARG A 266 -24.20 5.09 -13.30
CA ARG A 266 -23.98 5.76 -14.59
C ARG A 266 -22.96 5.00 -15.45
N GLN A 267 -21.86 4.56 -14.87
CA GLN A 267 -20.83 3.77 -15.56
C GLN A 267 -21.38 2.51 -16.20
N ARG A 268 -22.30 1.83 -15.53
CA ARG A 268 -22.99 0.66 -16.06
C ARG A 268 -23.94 1.00 -17.22
N ARG A 269 -24.71 2.07 -17.08
CA ARG A 269 -25.65 2.51 -18.12
C ARG A 269 -24.92 2.87 -19.41
N HIS A 270 -23.75 3.49 -19.31
CA HIS A 270 -22.96 3.89 -20.48
C HIS A 270 -22.14 2.74 -21.09
N LYS A 271 -22.21 1.51 -20.54
CA LYS A 271 -21.47 0.33 -21.02
C LYS A 271 -19.98 0.63 -21.26
N LEU A 272 -19.37 1.43 -20.35
CA LEU A 272 -17.98 1.86 -20.47
C LEU A 272 -17.00 0.68 -20.44
N PHE A 273 -17.37 -0.36 -19.70
CA PHE A 273 -16.54 -1.55 -19.53
C PHE A 273 -16.97 -2.64 -20.50
N GLY A 274 -16.02 -3.28 -21.16
CA GLY A 274 -16.23 -4.39 -22.07
C GLY A 274 -16.02 -5.75 -21.45
N GLY A 275 -16.60 -6.77 -22.06
CA GLY A 275 -16.33 -8.16 -21.73
C GLY A 275 -14.96 -8.60 -22.26
N PHE A 276 -14.60 -9.84 -21.91
CA PHE A 276 -13.35 -10.44 -22.35
C PHE A 276 -13.32 -10.66 -23.88
N ASP A 277 -14.48 -10.80 -24.50
CA ASP A 277 -14.69 -10.90 -25.94
C ASP A 277 -14.06 -9.76 -26.76
N ARG A 278 -13.91 -8.57 -26.16
CA ARG A 278 -13.21 -7.45 -26.79
C ARG A 278 -11.72 -7.71 -27.06
N LEU A 279 -11.14 -8.72 -26.45
CA LEU A 279 -9.74 -9.15 -26.64
C LEU A 279 -9.61 -10.33 -27.60
N ASP A 280 -10.69 -10.87 -28.13
CA ASP A 280 -10.64 -12.04 -29.04
C ASP A 280 -9.81 -11.71 -30.29
N GLY A 281 -8.86 -12.58 -30.58
CA GLY A 281 -7.90 -12.41 -31.68
C GLY A 281 -6.85 -11.32 -31.49
N LYS A 282 -6.81 -10.63 -30.35
CA LYS A 282 -5.84 -9.58 -30.07
C LYS A 282 -4.69 -10.07 -29.20
N ARG A 283 -3.49 -9.63 -29.50
CA ARG A 283 -2.33 -9.73 -28.63
C ARG A 283 -2.36 -8.52 -27.68
N PHE A 284 -2.24 -8.72 -26.37
CA PHE A 284 -2.41 -7.62 -25.43
C PHE A 284 -1.43 -7.66 -24.26
N PHE A 285 -1.09 -6.47 -23.77
CA PHE A 285 -0.50 -6.24 -22.45
C PHE A 285 -1.62 -5.98 -21.45
N TYR A 286 -1.44 -6.39 -20.20
CA TYR A 286 -2.43 -6.19 -19.14
C TYR A 286 -1.96 -5.14 -18.14
N PHE A 287 -2.78 -4.12 -17.88
CA PHE A 287 -2.55 -3.11 -16.85
C PHE A 287 -3.71 -3.06 -15.87
N PRO A 288 -3.55 -3.56 -14.63
CA PRO A 288 -4.53 -3.37 -13.57
C PRO A 288 -4.39 -1.96 -13.00
N LEU A 289 -5.48 -1.19 -12.97
CA LEU A 289 -5.52 0.08 -12.25
C LEU A 289 -5.34 -0.16 -10.76
N HIS A 290 -4.57 0.72 -10.12
CA HIS A 290 -4.35 0.66 -8.68
C HIS A 290 -5.50 1.31 -7.93
N TYR A 291 -5.71 0.85 -6.70
CA TYR A 291 -6.53 1.55 -5.73
C TYR A 291 -5.89 2.90 -5.39
N GLU A 292 -6.70 3.94 -5.21
CA GLU A 292 -6.24 5.28 -4.85
C GLU A 292 -7.16 5.89 -3.78
N PRO A 293 -6.60 6.63 -2.83
CA PRO A 293 -5.17 6.83 -2.55
C PRO A 293 -4.60 5.63 -1.78
N GLU A 294 -3.38 5.18 -2.13
CA GLU A 294 -2.73 4.02 -1.51
C GLU A 294 -1.21 4.21 -1.43
N ALA A 295 -0.58 3.58 -0.41
CA ALA A 295 0.88 3.62 -0.24
C ALA A 295 1.66 3.10 -1.46
N SER A 296 1.08 2.14 -2.19
CA SER A 296 1.65 1.57 -3.42
C SER A 296 1.98 2.62 -4.48
N THR A 297 1.16 3.65 -4.62
CA THR A 297 1.39 4.76 -5.57
C THR A 297 1.95 6.00 -4.89
N MET A 298 1.50 6.36 -3.68
CA MET A 298 1.87 7.61 -3.03
C MET A 298 3.25 7.56 -2.35
N VAL A 299 3.67 6.38 -1.91
CA VAL A 299 4.92 6.19 -1.15
C VAL A 299 5.94 5.43 -1.97
N SER A 300 5.53 4.30 -2.56
CA SER A 300 6.47 3.41 -3.25
C SER A 300 6.82 3.87 -4.66
N ALA A 301 5.94 4.61 -5.35
CA ALA A 301 6.15 5.10 -6.71
C ALA A 301 5.41 6.42 -6.97
N PRO A 302 5.75 7.51 -6.25
CA PRO A 302 5.06 8.79 -6.35
C PRO A 302 5.12 9.42 -7.74
N GLU A 303 6.16 9.16 -8.50
CA GLU A 303 6.33 9.57 -9.90
C GLU A 303 5.28 8.94 -10.85
N SER A 304 4.66 7.85 -10.43
CA SER A 304 3.64 7.11 -11.17
C SER A 304 2.22 7.28 -10.59
N MET A 305 2.00 8.28 -9.74
CA MET A 305 0.68 8.54 -9.13
C MET A 305 -0.40 8.85 -10.17
N ASP A 306 -0.09 9.60 -11.24
CA ASP A 306 -1.03 9.86 -12.32
C ASP A 306 -1.15 8.66 -13.24
N GLN A 307 -2.06 7.75 -12.90
CA GLN A 307 -2.27 6.53 -13.67
C GLN A 307 -2.78 6.80 -15.09
N LEU A 308 -3.40 7.95 -15.36
CA LEU A 308 -3.82 8.31 -16.72
C LEU A 308 -2.59 8.66 -17.58
N ALA A 309 -1.65 9.42 -17.03
CA ALA A 309 -0.38 9.71 -17.70
C ALA A 309 0.43 8.42 -17.92
N VAL A 310 0.54 7.57 -16.89
CA VAL A 310 1.20 6.26 -16.98
C VAL A 310 0.62 5.42 -18.12
N ILE A 311 -0.70 5.31 -18.20
CA ILE A 311 -1.38 4.54 -19.26
C ILE A 311 -1.13 5.16 -20.64
N SER A 312 -1.12 6.49 -20.75
CA SER A 312 -0.82 7.17 -22.00
C SER A 312 0.60 6.85 -22.49
N ASP A 313 1.59 6.84 -21.59
CA ASP A 313 2.97 6.50 -21.90
C ASP A 313 3.10 5.02 -22.33
N ILE A 314 2.41 4.10 -21.63
CA ILE A 314 2.37 2.68 -22.01
C ILE A 314 1.78 2.51 -23.42
N VAL A 315 0.64 3.18 -23.69
CA VAL A 315 -0.03 3.10 -25.00
C VAL A 315 0.88 3.63 -26.13
N ALA A 316 1.62 4.70 -25.87
CA ALA A 316 2.57 5.26 -26.83
C ALA A 316 3.75 4.31 -27.11
N GLY A 317 4.14 3.49 -26.13
CA GLY A 317 5.22 2.50 -26.26
C GLY A 317 4.77 1.10 -26.71
N LEU A 318 3.50 0.88 -27.04
CA LEU A 318 3.03 -0.45 -27.43
C LEU A 318 3.67 -0.94 -28.73
N PRO A 319 4.16 -2.18 -28.78
CA PRO A 319 4.58 -2.80 -30.03
C PRO A 319 3.42 -2.91 -31.05
N ASP A 320 3.75 -2.84 -32.33
CA ASP A 320 2.78 -2.94 -33.42
C ASP A 320 1.87 -4.17 -33.30
N GLY A 321 0.59 -3.99 -33.60
CA GLY A 321 -0.42 -5.06 -33.57
C GLY A 321 -0.77 -5.54 -32.15
N THR A 322 -0.43 -4.76 -31.12
CA THR A 322 -0.80 -5.05 -29.73
C THR A 322 -1.73 -4.00 -29.16
N VAL A 323 -2.47 -4.36 -28.11
CA VAL A 323 -3.35 -3.46 -27.38
C VAL A 323 -3.05 -3.49 -25.89
N LEU A 324 -3.42 -2.43 -25.16
CA LEU A 324 -3.39 -2.38 -23.70
C LEU A 324 -4.77 -2.74 -23.16
N ALA A 325 -4.86 -3.85 -22.45
CA ALA A 325 -6.05 -4.24 -21.71
C ALA A 325 -5.99 -3.63 -20.30
N VAL A 326 -6.85 -2.68 -20.02
CA VAL A 326 -6.91 -1.99 -18.72
C VAL A 326 -8.12 -2.48 -17.93
N LYS A 327 -7.92 -2.84 -16.67
CA LYS A 327 -8.99 -3.27 -15.77
C LYS A 327 -9.01 -2.42 -14.51
N GLU A 328 -10.20 -1.92 -14.15
CA GLU A 328 -10.38 -1.15 -12.92
C GLU A 328 -10.32 -2.05 -11.67
N HIS A 329 -9.82 -1.48 -10.59
CA HIS A 329 -9.89 -2.11 -9.27
C HIS A 329 -11.32 -2.02 -8.71
N VAL A 330 -11.91 -3.14 -8.35
CA VAL A 330 -13.34 -3.21 -7.95
C VAL A 330 -13.74 -2.16 -6.90
N PRO A 331 -13.01 -1.94 -5.80
CA PRO A 331 -13.34 -0.92 -4.81
C PRO A 331 -13.30 0.52 -5.32
N MET A 332 -12.71 0.77 -6.51
CA MET A 332 -12.65 2.10 -7.13
C MET A 332 -13.88 2.44 -7.98
N ILE A 333 -14.75 1.47 -8.25
CA ILE A 333 -15.97 1.71 -9.02
C ILE A 333 -16.85 2.76 -8.33
N GLY A 334 -17.29 3.74 -9.09
CA GLY A 334 -18.03 4.88 -8.61
C GLY A 334 -17.19 5.98 -7.93
N ARG A 335 -15.93 5.70 -7.56
CA ARG A 335 -15.03 6.73 -7.04
C ARG A 335 -14.45 7.60 -8.15
N ARG A 336 -14.12 7.01 -9.31
CA ARG A 336 -13.75 7.77 -10.50
C ARG A 336 -15.00 8.11 -11.33
N PRO A 337 -15.14 9.34 -11.87
CA PRO A 337 -16.30 9.71 -12.70
C PRO A 337 -16.21 9.07 -14.08
N ALA A 338 -17.33 9.01 -14.80
CA ALA A 338 -17.38 8.48 -16.18
C ALA A 338 -16.35 9.14 -17.10
N ARG A 339 -16.15 10.46 -16.96
CA ARG A 339 -15.15 11.23 -17.73
C ARG A 339 -13.72 10.67 -17.63
N TYR A 340 -13.34 10.06 -16.51
CA TYR A 340 -12.05 9.42 -16.37
C TYR A 340 -11.90 8.25 -17.35
N TYR A 341 -12.91 7.40 -17.40
CA TYR A 341 -12.91 6.23 -18.30
C TYR A 341 -13.10 6.62 -19.77
N GLU A 342 -13.85 7.69 -20.03
CA GLU A 342 -13.98 8.28 -21.37
C GLU A 342 -12.62 8.74 -21.91
N LYS A 343 -11.77 9.34 -21.05
CA LYS A 343 -10.39 9.70 -21.41
C LYS A 343 -9.54 8.47 -21.72
N LEU A 344 -9.68 7.40 -20.94
CA LEU A 344 -8.97 6.14 -21.20
C LEU A 344 -9.40 5.53 -22.53
N THR A 345 -10.70 5.43 -22.78
CA THR A 345 -11.24 4.82 -24.00
C THR A 345 -11.00 5.66 -25.27
N ALA A 346 -10.62 6.92 -25.12
CA ALA A 346 -10.20 7.76 -26.24
C ALA A 346 -8.73 7.50 -26.69
N LEU A 347 -7.94 6.79 -25.86
CA LEU A 347 -6.59 6.40 -26.24
C LEU A 347 -6.63 5.30 -27.32
N PRO A 348 -5.78 5.38 -28.35
CA PRO A 348 -5.71 4.33 -29.37
C PRO A 348 -5.19 3.03 -28.75
N ASN A 349 -5.59 1.90 -29.31
CA ASN A 349 -5.12 0.58 -28.87
C ASN A 349 -5.35 0.27 -27.38
N LEU A 350 -6.35 0.88 -26.73
CA LEU A 350 -6.76 0.60 -25.36
C LEU A 350 -8.09 -0.13 -25.33
N VAL A 351 -8.18 -1.17 -24.50
CA VAL A 351 -9.41 -1.91 -24.22
C VAL A 351 -9.69 -1.84 -22.73
N LEU A 352 -10.76 -1.12 -22.36
CA LEU A 352 -11.19 -1.02 -20.97
C LEU A 352 -12.15 -2.18 -20.64
N LEU A 353 -11.82 -2.98 -19.63
CA LEU A 353 -12.51 -4.22 -19.28
C LEU A 353 -13.34 -4.12 -18.02
N ASP A 354 -14.35 -4.98 -17.93
CA ASP A 354 -15.19 -5.12 -16.73
C ASP A 354 -14.31 -5.51 -15.52
N PRO A 355 -14.40 -4.77 -14.41
CA PRO A 355 -13.62 -5.03 -13.21
C PRO A 355 -13.81 -6.44 -12.62
N ARG A 356 -14.92 -7.10 -12.93
CA ARG A 356 -15.26 -8.44 -12.45
C ARG A 356 -14.55 -9.56 -13.19
N ILE A 357 -13.93 -9.26 -14.35
CA ILE A 357 -13.11 -10.23 -15.07
C ILE A 357 -11.94 -10.69 -14.17
N SER A 358 -11.65 -11.96 -14.20
CA SER A 358 -10.57 -12.55 -13.41
C SER A 358 -9.21 -11.95 -13.80
N SER A 359 -8.48 -11.38 -12.82
CA SER A 359 -7.10 -10.90 -13.03
C SER A 359 -6.17 -12.04 -13.44
N PHE A 360 -6.37 -13.24 -12.89
CA PHE A 360 -5.56 -14.41 -13.23
C PHE A 360 -5.75 -14.86 -14.67
N GLU A 361 -6.96 -14.75 -15.20
CA GLU A 361 -7.20 -15.03 -16.61
C GLU A 361 -6.50 -14.01 -17.50
N MET A 362 -6.54 -12.73 -17.11
CA MET A 362 -5.81 -11.66 -17.79
C MET A 362 -4.31 -11.93 -17.79
N ILE A 363 -3.73 -12.24 -16.62
CA ILE A 363 -2.31 -12.56 -16.46
C ILE A 363 -1.89 -13.73 -17.36
N ARG A 364 -2.66 -14.82 -17.38
CA ARG A 364 -2.32 -16.01 -18.17
C ARG A 364 -2.29 -15.75 -19.68
N ARG A 365 -3.17 -14.87 -20.18
CA ARG A 365 -3.35 -14.61 -21.62
C ARG A 365 -2.56 -13.39 -22.12
N ALA A 366 -2.15 -12.49 -21.23
CA ALA A 366 -1.36 -11.32 -21.60
C ALA A 366 0.03 -11.70 -22.12
N LEU A 367 0.58 -10.87 -23.00
CA LEU A 367 2.00 -10.93 -23.39
C LEU A 367 2.89 -10.65 -22.18
N ALA A 368 2.55 -9.62 -21.42
CA ALA A 368 3.13 -9.31 -20.11
C ALA A 368 2.11 -8.53 -19.26
N THR A 369 2.26 -8.59 -17.94
CA THR A 369 1.53 -7.74 -17.01
C THR A 369 2.39 -6.50 -16.72
N VAL A 370 1.87 -5.32 -17.02
CA VAL A 370 2.51 -4.03 -16.72
C VAL A 370 1.85 -3.47 -15.47
N THR A 371 2.60 -3.08 -14.47
CA THR A 371 2.05 -2.54 -13.22
C THR A 371 2.98 -1.51 -12.60
N ILE A 372 2.44 -0.63 -11.78
CA ILE A 372 3.30 0.30 -11.01
C ILE A 372 4.01 -0.52 -9.92
N THR A 373 3.32 -0.93 -8.87
CA THR A 373 3.85 -1.73 -7.75
C THR A 373 2.87 -2.84 -7.36
N GLY A 374 1.91 -3.15 -8.23
CA GLY A 374 0.76 -3.99 -7.90
C GLY A 374 1.08 -5.47 -7.74
N THR A 375 0.29 -6.15 -6.91
CA THR A 375 0.38 -7.60 -6.70
C THR A 375 0.16 -8.41 -7.98
N ALA A 376 -0.52 -7.85 -8.98
CA ALA A 376 -0.72 -8.54 -10.26
C ALA A 376 0.58 -8.83 -11.01
N GLY A 377 1.60 -7.96 -10.90
CA GLY A 377 2.92 -8.26 -11.46
C GLY A 377 3.64 -9.37 -10.69
N PHE A 378 3.54 -9.34 -9.35
CA PHE A 378 4.05 -10.41 -8.50
C PHE A 378 3.36 -11.76 -8.83
N GLU A 379 2.04 -11.77 -8.95
CA GLU A 379 1.24 -12.94 -9.34
C GLU A 379 1.62 -13.44 -10.74
N ALA A 380 1.92 -12.53 -11.69
CA ALA A 380 2.35 -12.89 -13.03
C ALA A 380 3.68 -13.65 -13.01
N VAL A 381 4.68 -13.14 -12.28
CA VAL A 381 5.99 -13.83 -12.15
C VAL A 381 5.83 -15.21 -11.54
N LEU A 382 5.04 -15.38 -10.48
CA LEU A 382 4.75 -16.69 -9.88
C LEU A 382 4.00 -17.62 -10.83
N ALA A 383 3.13 -17.08 -11.68
CA ALA A 383 2.44 -17.85 -12.71
C ALA A 383 3.32 -18.19 -13.93
N GLY A 384 4.60 -17.84 -13.91
CA GLY A 384 5.52 -18.04 -15.03
C GLY A 384 5.24 -17.13 -16.23
N ARG A 385 4.65 -15.94 -15.99
CA ARG A 385 4.33 -14.95 -17.02
C ARG A 385 5.19 -13.69 -16.84
N PRO A 386 5.61 -13.03 -17.92
CA PRO A 386 6.41 -11.83 -17.83
C PRO A 386 5.67 -10.70 -17.10
N ALA A 387 6.43 -9.92 -16.31
CA ALA A 387 5.95 -8.71 -15.68
C ALA A 387 6.87 -7.51 -15.95
N VAL A 388 6.29 -6.33 -16.10
CA VAL A 388 6.99 -5.04 -16.20
C VAL A 388 6.55 -4.18 -15.02
N PHE A 389 7.51 -3.74 -14.21
CA PHE A 389 7.27 -2.91 -13.05
C PHE A 389 7.77 -1.48 -13.29
N LEU A 390 6.92 -0.50 -13.03
CA LEU A 390 7.31 0.91 -13.05
C LEU A 390 7.88 1.37 -11.70
N GLY A 391 7.60 0.63 -10.65
CA GLY A 391 8.11 0.87 -9.30
C GLY A 391 8.59 -0.43 -8.64
N PRO A 392 8.94 -0.36 -7.35
CA PRO A 392 9.54 -1.49 -6.63
C PRO A 392 8.57 -2.65 -6.38
N SER A 393 9.11 -3.87 -6.40
CA SER A 393 8.39 -5.10 -6.09
C SER A 393 9.32 -6.14 -5.44
N PRO A 394 8.81 -6.95 -4.50
CA PRO A 394 9.60 -8.01 -3.87
C PRO A 394 10.23 -9.01 -4.85
N VAL A 395 9.60 -9.27 -5.98
CA VAL A 395 10.11 -10.24 -6.99
C VAL A 395 11.36 -9.75 -7.71
N GLN A 396 11.74 -8.49 -7.58
CA GLN A 396 12.92 -7.92 -8.24
C GLN A 396 14.26 -8.44 -7.68
N ILE A 397 14.24 -9.28 -6.66
CA ILE A 397 15.42 -10.05 -6.24
C ILE A 397 15.62 -11.34 -7.04
N LEU A 398 14.62 -11.78 -7.82
CA LEU A 398 14.78 -12.90 -8.75
C LEU A 398 15.71 -12.52 -9.91
N PRO A 399 16.42 -13.49 -10.53
CA PRO A 399 17.33 -13.17 -11.63
C PRO A 399 16.61 -12.89 -12.97
N LYS A 400 15.33 -13.28 -13.11
CA LYS A 400 14.55 -13.16 -14.35
C LYS A 400 13.05 -13.30 -14.11
N GLY A 401 12.26 -13.15 -15.18
CA GLY A 401 10.80 -13.23 -15.15
C GLY A 401 10.12 -11.87 -15.07
N PHE A 402 10.89 -10.79 -14.95
CA PHE A 402 10.39 -9.41 -14.89
C PHE A 402 11.39 -8.42 -15.48
N VAL A 403 10.91 -7.21 -15.78
CA VAL A 403 11.71 -6.00 -16.02
C VAL A 403 11.29 -4.92 -15.03
N GLY A 404 12.24 -4.18 -14.51
CA GLY A 404 11.97 -3.03 -13.66
C GLY A 404 12.75 -3.02 -12.34
N PRO A 405 12.62 -1.95 -11.56
CA PRO A 405 11.84 -0.74 -11.89
C PRO A 405 12.41 -0.01 -13.10
N ILE A 406 11.54 0.55 -13.93
CA ILE A 406 11.95 1.25 -15.17
C ILE A 406 11.52 2.70 -15.16
N ASP A 407 12.32 3.53 -15.83
CA ASP A 407 11.90 4.86 -16.29
C ASP A 407 10.90 4.70 -17.46
N ARG A 408 9.86 5.52 -17.48
CA ARG A 408 8.83 5.50 -18.52
C ARG A 408 9.31 6.01 -19.89
N THR A 409 10.52 6.55 -19.97
CA THR A 409 11.09 7.10 -21.21
C THR A 409 11.41 6.03 -22.25
N ASP A 410 11.61 4.77 -21.86
CA ASP A 410 12.01 3.66 -22.76
C ASP A 410 11.01 2.50 -22.79
N LEU A 411 9.71 2.79 -22.60
CA LEU A 411 8.66 1.77 -22.55
C LEU A 411 8.57 0.92 -23.83
N GLY A 412 8.88 1.48 -25.00
CA GLY A 412 8.77 0.77 -26.28
C GLY A 412 9.72 -0.44 -26.35
N SER A 413 11.01 -0.25 -26.05
CA SER A 413 11.99 -1.34 -26.04
C SER A 413 11.67 -2.34 -24.93
N VAL A 414 11.34 -1.85 -23.72
CA VAL A 414 11.03 -2.68 -22.57
C VAL A 414 9.83 -3.59 -22.82
N LEU A 415 8.73 -3.08 -23.38
CA LEU A 415 7.55 -3.87 -23.70
C LEU A 415 7.86 -4.93 -24.78
N SER A 416 8.67 -4.58 -25.78
CA SER A 416 9.12 -5.54 -26.81
C SER A 416 9.97 -6.67 -26.19
N ASP A 417 10.90 -6.34 -25.31
CA ASP A 417 11.77 -7.30 -24.64
C ASP A 417 10.99 -8.17 -23.66
N ALA A 418 10.02 -7.62 -22.95
CA ALA A 418 9.17 -8.39 -22.06
C ALA A 418 8.43 -9.53 -22.76
N THR A 419 8.08 -9.39 -24.05
CA THR A 419 7.43 -10.46 -24.82
C THR A 419 8.31 -11.69 -25.08
N ARG A 420 9.64 -11.53 -24.97
CA ARG A 420 10.65 -12.56 -25.21
C ARG A 420 11.31 -13.08 -23.94
N MET A 421 10.92 -12.53 -22.82
CA MET A 421 11.54 -12.83 -21.54
C MET A 421 11.28 -14.27 -21.10
N ALA A 422 12.34 -14.96 -20.68
CA ALA A 422 12.22 -16.25 -20.05
C ALA A 422 11.66 -16.14 -18.62
N PRO A 423 10.71 -16.99 -18.22
CA PRO A 423 10.22 -17.01 -16.84
C PRO A 423 11.32 -17.44 -15.86
N ALA A 424 11.15 -17.10 -14.59
CA ALA A 424 11.93 -17.71 -13.53
C ALA A 424 11.65 -19.22 -13.46
N SER A 425 12.69 -20.00 -13.17
CA SER A 425 12.55 -21.45 -13.00
C SER A 425 11.79 -21.80 -11.71
N ASP A 426 11.25 -23.01 -11.64
CA ASP A 426 10.53 -23.48 -10.45
C ASP A 426 11.44 -23.47 -9.21
N VAL A 427 12.72 -23.84 -9.38
CA VAL A 427 13.69 -23.80 -8.28
C VAL A 427 13.92 -22.38 -7.77
N GLU A 428 14.07 -21.39 -8.69
CA GLU A 428 14.21 -19.98 -8.31
C GLU A 428 12.96 -19.46 -7.58
N LEU A 429 11.77 -19.82 -8.06
CA LEU A 429 10.50 -19.42 -7.45
C LEU A 429 10.27 -20.11 -6.09
N LEU A 430 10.61 -21.38 -5.94
CA LEU A 430 10.50 -22.09 -4.68
C LEU A 430 11.47 -21.56 -3.63
N ASN A 431 12.73 -21.30 -4.00
CA ASN A 431 13.70 -20.67 -3.10
C ASN A 431 13.25 -19.28 -2.65
N PHE A 432 12.71 -18.48 -3.57
CA PHE A 432 12.15 -17.18 -3.28
C PHE A 432 10.96 -17.27 -2.30
N LEU A 433 9.99 -18.13 -2.59
CA LEU A 433 8.81 -18.32 -1.73
C LEU A 433 9.19 -18.90 -0.38
N ALA A 434 10.10 -19.86 -0.33
CA ALA A 434 10.56 -20.44 0.93
C ALA A 434 11.26 -19.39 1.81
N ALA A 435 12.15 -18.59 1.24
CA ALA A 435 12.80 -17.50 1.97
C ALA A 435 11.78 -16.45 2.47
N LEU A 436 10.82 -16.11 1.63
CA LEU A 436 9.75 -15.17 1.97
C LEU A 436 8.87 -15.69 3.12
N ILE A 437 8.50 -16.98 3.09
CA ILE A 437 7.72 -17.64 4.14
C ILE A 437 8.54 -17.72 5.43
N GLN A 438 9.80 -18.12 5.35
CA GLN A 438 10.69 -18.23 6.50
C GLN A 438 10.91 -16.89 7.20
N GLU A 439 10.94 -15.79 6.47
CA GLU A 439 11.11 -14.41 7.01
C GLU A 439 9.78 -13.67 7.20
N SER A 440 8.66 -14.39 7.25
CA SER A 440 7.32 -13.81 7.46
C SER A 440 6.65 -14.28 8.74
N ALA A 441 5.64 -13.52 9.15
CA ALA A 441 4.70 -13.86 10.20
C ALA A 441 3.28 -13.85 9.65
N ASP A 442 2.41 -14.68 10.23
CA ASP A 442 0.99 -14.77 9.84
C ASP A 442 0.20 -13.59 10.43
N ILE A 443 0.30 -12.45 9.78
CA ILE A 443 -0.45 -11.24 10.09
C ILE A 443 -1.21 -10.80 8.85
N SER A 444 -2.53 -10.83 8.94
CA SER A 444 -3.40 -10.28 7.89
C SER A 444 -3.73 -8.81 8.14
N ALA A 445 -4.14 -8.11 7.10
CA ALA A 445 -4.67 -6.76 7.23
C ALA A 445 -5.86 -6.70 8.21
N SER A 446 -6.68 -7.76 8.29
CA SER A 446 -7.78 -7.86 9.23
C SER A 446 -7.33 -7.99 10.71
N ASP A 447 -6.13 -8.51 10.96
CA ASP A 447 -5.59 -8.58 12.33
C ASP A 447 -5.11 -7.21 12.83
N VAL A 448 -4.69 -6.36 11.91
CA VAL A 448 -4.23 -4.99 12.19
C VAL A 448 -5.40 -4.00 12.22
N TRP A 449 -6.30 -4.09 11.22
CA TRP A 449 -7.40 -3.12 11.03
C TRP A 449 -8.75 -3.60 11.53
N GLY A 450 -8.88 -4.91 11.84
CA GLY A 450 -10.11 -5.52 12.31
C GLY A 450 -10.47 -5.07 13.71
N GLY A 451 -11.47 -4.18 13.82
CA GLY A 451 -12.07 -3.79 15.09
C GLY A 451 -12.63 -4.99 15.86
N THR A 452 -12.84 -4.82 17.13
CA THR A 452 -13.59 -5.58 18.18
C THR A 452 -14.22 -6.95 17.85
N ALA A 453 -13.63 -7.76 16.95
CA ALA A 453 -14.05 -9.14 16.80
C ALA A 453 -13.78 -9.89 18.13
N VAL A 454 -14.78 -10.64 18.59
CA VAL A 454 -14.70 -11.43 19.83
C VAL A 454 -13.42 -12.25 19.83
N ILE A 455 -12.54 -12.01 20.81
CA ILE A 455 -11.28 -12.71 20.96
C ILE A 455 -11.59 -14.03 21.68
N THR A 456 -11.58 -15.13 20.94
CA THR A 456 -11.62 -16.48 21.52
C THR A 456 -10.25 -16.87 22.09
N PRO A 457 -10.15 -17.81 23.07
CA PRO A 457 -8.88 -18.30 23.60
C PRO A 457 -7.91 -18.74 22.49
N ASP A 458 -8.33 -19.56 21.53
CA ASP A 458 -7.54 -20.04 20.40
C ASP A 458 -7.02 -18.89 19.50
N ARG A 459 -7.78 -17.81 19.44
CA ARG A 459 -7.39 -16.61 18.68
C ARG A 459 -6.35 -15.80 19.44
N LEU A 460 -6.43 -15.81 20.77
CA LEU A 460 -5.44 -15.18 21.65
C LEU A 460 -4.09 -15.93 21.56
N ASP A 461 -4.11 -17.26 21.63
CA ASP A 461 -2.89 -18.09 21.55
C ASP A 461 -2.19 -17.93 20.19
N ARG A 462 -2.96 -17.95 19.10
CA ARG A 462 -2.42 -17.65 17.76
C ARG A 462 -1.82 -16.26 17.67
N ARG A 463 -2.45 -15.24 18.23
CA ARG A 463 -1.90 -13.89 18.28
C ARG A 463 -0.60 -13.82 19.08
N GLN A 464 -0.49 -14.52 20.19
CA GLN A 464 0.74 -14.56 20.98
C GLN A 464 1.88 -15.24 20.21
N ALA A 465 1.61 -16.36 19.53
CA ALA A 465 2.59 -17.02 18.67
C ALA A 465 3.06 -16.10 17.53
N THR A 466 2.12 -15.41 16.88
CA THR A 466 2.43 -14.44 15.83
C THR A 466 3.27 -13.27 16.34
N ILE A 467 2.94 -12.71 17.51
CA ILE A 467 3.73 -11.62 18.13
C ILE A 467 5.14 -12.10 18.47
N ARG A 468 5.30 -13.32 19.01
CA ARG A 468 6.63 -13.91 19.26
C ARG A 468 7.41 -14.05 17.96
N ARG A 469 6.78 -14.55 16.91
CA ARG A 469 7.40 -14.69 15.58
C ARG A 469 7.86 -13.32 15.04
N CYS A 470 7.03 -12.28 15.11
CA CYS A 470 7.44 -10.92 14.73
C CYS A 470 8.64 -10.42 15.52
N ALA A 471 8.67 -10.68 16.83
CA ALA A 471 9.81 -10.29 17.66
C ALA A 471 11.11 -11.03 17.25
N ASP A 472 11.02 -12.31 16.92
CA ASP A 472 12.16 -13.10 16.45
C ASP A 472 12.70 -12.61 15.11
N LEU A 473 11.80 -12.32 14.17
CA LEU A 473 12.15 -11.76 12.87
C LEU A 473 12.79 -10.38 13.01
N LEU A 474 12.26 -9.53 13.89
CA LEU A 474 12.82 -8.22 14.18
C LEU A 474 14.25 -8.34 14.73
N LEU A 475 14.46 -9.20 15.75
CA LEU A 475 15.78 -9.43 16.31
C LEU A 475 16.75 -9.99 15.27
N GLY A 476 16.27 -10.87 14.39
CA GLY A 476 17.02 -11.38 13.24
C GLY A 476 17.44 -10.28 12.27
N ALA A 477 16.52 -9.36 11.94
CA ALA A 477 16.81 -8.21 11.11
C ALA A 477 17.85 -7.28 11.73
N LEU A 478 17.68 -6.89 13.01
CA LEU A 478 18.59 -5.98 13.71
C LEU A 478 20.01 -6.52 13.95
N ARG A 479 20.20 -7.83 13.99
CA ARG A 479 21.53 -8.44 14.14
C ARG A 479 22.33 -8.47 12.83
N LYS A 480 21.70 -8.19 11.71
CA LYS A 480 22.30 -8.30 10.37
C LYS A 480 22.44 -6.93 9.68
N THR A 481 21.85 -5.88 10.25
CA THR A 481 22.12 -4.47 9.94
C THR A 481 23.29 -3.98 10.77
#